data_14ed469df8c5d38d7289d2063209814d
#
_entry.id   14ed469df8c5d38d7289d2063209814d
#
_cell.length_a   1.000
_cell.length_b   1.000
_cell.length_c   1.000
_cell.angle_alpha   90.00
_cell.angle_beta   90.00
_cell.angle_gamma   90.00
#
_symmetry.space_group_name_H-M   'P 1'
#
loop_
_entity.id
_entity.type
_entity.pdbx_description
1 polymer ?
#
loop_
_entity_poly.entity_id
_entity_poly.type
_entity_poly.pdbx_seq_one_letter_code
_entity_poly.pdbx_strand_id
1 'polypeptide(L)'
;MQSRRHPPPAAEAFIFDLDGTLTIPQLDFEAIREEMGIAGGPLLEELERLNGEAAALAWNVLESHEERAARTATLQPGARQVLTELRRRRLPTAILTRNSRQSLDTVLRRHRIEVDKSLSREEAPVKPSPEPVLILCEELGVPPEKTYVTGDYIFDIQSARGAGAVSVLLMNPKNSMFSEQADLKISNLMEILDFPNRSREKTA
;
A
#
# COMPACT_ATOMS: atom_id res chain seq x y z
N MET A 1 22.79 -4.15 2.78
CA MET A 1 21.78 -3.58 3.70
C MET A 1 21.54 -4.59 4.80
N GLN A 2 21.67 -4.19 6.08
CA GLN A 2 21.58 -5.13 7.21
C GLN A 2 20.10 -5.44 7.49
N SER A 3 19.74 -6.72 7.50
CA SER A 3 18.50 -7.22 8.11
C SER A 3 18.42 -6.72 9.57
N ARG A 4 17.25 -6.28 10.03
CA ARG A 4 17.04 -5.92 11.44
C ARG A 4 17.45 -7.11 12.30
N ARG A 5 18.46 -6.94 13.15
CA ARG A 5 18.97 -8.00 14.04
C ARG A 5 18.08 -8.29 15.24
N HIS A 6 17.01 -7.49 15.44
CA HIS A 6 16.08 -7.60 16.56
C HIS A 6 14.66 -7.75 16.00
N PRO A 7 13.77 -8.48 16.70
CA PRO A 7 12.36 -8.49 16.33
C PRO A 7 11.85 -7.04 16.30
N PRO A 8 10.93 -6.73 15.36
CA PRO A 8 10.37 -5.39 15.29
C PRO A 8 9.59 -5.06 16.58
N PRO A 9 9.55 -3.78 16.98
CA PRO A 9 8.79 -3.35 18.16
C PRO A 9 7.30 -3.64 17.98
N ALA A 10 6.54 -3.66 19.08
CA ALA A 10 5.10 -3.83 19.02
C ALA A 10 4.46 -2.74 18.12
N ALA A 11 3.57 -3.17 17.22
CA ALA A 11 2.89 -2.28 16.31
C ALA A 11 1.94 -1.33 17.05
N GLU A 12 1.98 -0.05 16.69
CA GLU A 12 1.04 0.97 17.17
C GLU A 12 0.15 1.52 16.06
N ALA A 13 0.55 1.38 14.77
CA ALA A 13 -0.26 1.73 13.60
C ALA A 13 0.03 0.79 12.43
N PHE A 14 -0.92 0.75 11.49
CA PHE A 14 -0.82 -0.04 10.25
C PHE A 14 -1.15 0.81 9.03
N ILE A 15 -0.28 0.79 8.05
CA ILE A 15 -0.49 1.39 6.72
C ILE A 15 -0.59 0.25 5.72
N PHE A 16 -1.59 0.28 4.86
CA PHE A 16 -1.82 -0.73 3.83
C PHE A 16 -1.72 -0.10 2.44
N ASP A 17 -1.09 -0.79 1.53
CA ASP A 17 -1.33 -0.56 0.12
C ASP A 17 -2.74 -1.02 -0.27
N LEU A 18 -3.23 -0.56 -1.43
CA LEU A 18 -4.58 -0.87 -1.89
C LEU A 18 -4.60 -2.04 -2.88
N ASP A 19 -4.05 -1.85 -4.07
CA ASP A 19 -4.17 -2.81 -5.18
C ASP A 19 -3.11 -3.91 -5.08
N GLY A 20 -3.55 -5.14 -4.95
CA GLY A 20 -2.68 -6.29 -4.67
C GLY A 20 -2.55 -6.60 -3.17
N THR A 21 -2.99 -5.69 -2.30
CA THR A 21 -2.89 -5.82 -0.84
C THR A 21 -4.26 -5.89 -0.17
N LEU A 22 -5.02 -4.81 -0.14
CA LEU A 22 -6.41 -4.83 0.38
C LEU A 22 -7.41 -5.29 -0.67
N THR A 23 -7.10 -5.10 -1.95
CA THR A 23 -7.87 -5.64 -3.09
C THR A 23 -7.06 -6.65 -3.86
N ILE A 24 -7.76 -7.56 -4.55
CA ILE A 24 -7.15 -8.47 -5.51
C ILE A 24 -6.65 -7.63 -6.71
N PRO A 25 -5.39 -7.83 -7.19
CA PRO A 25 -4.86 -7.07 -8.31
C PRO A 25 -5.74 -7.20 -9.55
N GLN A 26 -6.12 -6.08 -10.15
CA GLN A 26 -6.93 -6.06 -11.37
C GLN A 26 -6.32 -5.23 -12.49
N LEU A 27 -5.28 -4.44 -12.21
CA LEU A 27 -4.59 -3.66 -13.23
C LEU A 27 -3.66 -4.56 -14.05
N ASP A 28 -3.88 -4.60 -15.34
CA ASP A 28 -2.98 -5.20 -16.31
C ASP A 28 -1.99 -4.15 -16.80
N PHE A 29 -0.88 -4.02 -16.09
CA PHE A 29 0.14 -3.04 -16.40
C PHE A 29 0.83 -3.26 -17.76
N GLU A 30 0.81 -4.48 -18.30
CA GLU A 30 1.33 -4.76 -19.65
C GLU A 30 0.39 -4.19 -20.70
N ALA A 31 -0.91 -4.48 -20.61
CA ALA A 31 -1.92 -3.90 -21.49
C ALA A 31 -1.98 -2.37 -21.41
N ILE A 32 -1.87 -1.80 -20.21
CA ILE A 32 -1.83 -0.34 -20.00
C ILE A 32 -0.62 0.27 -20.71
N ARG A 33 0.57 -0.31 -20.57
CA ARG A 33 1.78 0.17 -21.25
C ARG A 33 1.67 0.08 -22.77
N GLU A 34 1.13 -1.02 -23.27
CA GLU A 34 0.92 -1.21 -24.71
C GLU A 34 -0.01 -0.14 -25.28
N GLU A 35 -1.14 0.15 -24.61
CA GLU A 35 -2.10 1.18 -25.01
C GLU A 35 -1.49 2.59 -24.98
N MET A 36 -0.58 2.86 -24.04
CA MET A 36 0.15 4.13 -23.93
C MET A 36 1.36 4.25 -24.86
N GLY A 37 1.82 3.16 -25.48
CA GLY A 37 3.08 3.12 -26.22
C GLY A 37 4.34 3.21 -25.35
N ILE A 38 4.28 2.81 -24.07
CA ILE A 38 5.40 2.86 -23.12
C ILE A 38 6.11 1.50 -23.09
N ALA A 39 7.39 1.47 -23.48
CA ALA A 39 8.14 0.23 -23.65
C ALA A 39 8.54 -0.47 -22.33
N GLY A 40 8.61 0.24 -21.20
CA GLY A 40 9.03 -0.34 -19.91
C GLY A 40 9.24 0.71 -18.82
N GLY A 41 9.74 0.28 -17.68
CA GLY A 41 9.98 1.16 -16.53
C GLY A 41 8.79 1.25 -15.57
N PRO A 42 8.94 1.93 -14.43
CA PRO A 42 7.84 2.24 -13.53
C PRO A 42 6.87 3.21 -14.21
N LEU A 43 5.58 2.84 -14.24
CA LEU A 43 4.59 3.49 -15.11
C LEU A 43 4.39 4.99 -14.82
N LEU A 44 4.24 5.38 -13.55
CA LEU A 44 4.02 6.79 -13.20
C LEU A 44 5.22 7.65 -13.53
N GLU A 45 6.42 7.15 -13.29
CA GLU A 45 7.68 7.84 -13.57
C GLU A 45 7.92 8.02 -15.08
N GLU A 46 7.46 7.07 -15.90
CA GLU A 46 7.48 7.22 -17.36
C GLU A 46 6.43 8.24 -17.83
N LEU A 47 5.22 8.24 -17.22
CA LEU A 47 4.19 9.24 -17.50
C LEU A 47 4.65 10.66 -17.19
N GLU A 48 5.35 10.88 -16.09
CA GLU A 48 5.88 12.19 -15.69
C GLU A 48 6.92 12.75 -16.68
N ARG A 49 7.56 11.89 -17.49
CA ARG A 49 8.51 12.29 -18.54
C ARG A 49 7.83 12.74 -19.83
N LEU A 50 6.56 12.39 -20.01
CA LEU A 50 5.79 12.80 -21.17
C LEU A 50 5.37 14.26 -21.04
N ASN A 51 5.16 14.92 -22.18
CA ASN A 51 4.74 16.32 -22.23
C ASN A 51 3.62 16.52 -23.26
N GLY A 52 2.88 17.61 -23.10
CA GLY A 52 1.87 18.03 -24.08
C GLY A 52 0.72 17.03 -24.23
N GLU A 53 0.24 16.87 -25.46
CA GLU A 53 -0.91 16.03 -25.78
C GLU A 53 -0.66 14.53 -25.47
N ALA A 54 0.56 14.05 -25.70
CA ALA A 54 0.93 12.67 -25.41
C ALA A 54 0.81 12.36 -23.91
N ALA A 55 1.22 13.27 -23.04
CA ALA A 55 1.05 13.13 -21.58
C ALA A 55 -0.44 13.05 -21.21
N ALA A 56 -1.25 13.98 -21.74
CA ALA A 56 -2.69 14.00 -21.44
C ALA A 56 -3.40 12.71 -21.87
N LEU A 57 -3.08 12.19 -23.06
CA LEU A 57 -3.64 10.93 -23.54
C LEU A 57 -3.22 9.76 -22.67
N ALA A 58 -1.94 9.66 -22.30
CA ALA A 58 -1.45 8.57 -21.47
C ALA A 58 -2.04 8.59 -20.05
N TRP A 59 -2.18 9.78 -19.43
CA TRP A 59 -2.89 9.91 -18.15
C TRP A 59 -4.35 9.47 -18.23
N ASN A 60 -5.08 9.85 -19.29
CA ASN A 60 -6.46 9.42 -19.50
C ASN A 60 -6.58 7.88 -19.63
N VAL A 61 -5.61 7.24 -20.29
CA VAL A 61 -5.57 5.77 -20.40
C VAL A 61 -5.43 5.16 -18.98
N LEU A 62 -4.43 5.60 -18.20
CA LEU A 62 -4.23 5.10 -16.84
C LEU A 62 -5.48 5.27 -15.97
N GLU A 63 -6.03 6.47 -15.94
CA GLU A 63 -7.22 6.79 -15.14
C GLU A 63 -8.43 5.94 -15.54
N SER A 64 -8.62 5.70 -16.84
CA SER A 64 -9.69 4.83 -17.34
C SER A 64 -9.55 3.38 -16.86
N HIS A 65 -8.33 2.85 -16.86
CA HIS A 65 -8.05 1.51 -16.34
C HIS A 65 -8.23 1.44 -14.82
N GLU A 66 -7.72 2.41 -14.08
CA GLU A 66 -7.88 2.50 -12.63
C GLU A 66 -9.35 2.61 -12.22
N GLU A 67 -10.13 3.47 -12.89
CA GLU A 67 -11.55 3.63 -12.60
C GLU A 67 -12.34 2.34 -12.85
N ARG A 68 -12.05 1.63 -13.94
CA ARG A 68 -12.66 0.33 -14.26
C ARG A 68 -12.30 -0.72 -13.20
N ALA A 69 -11.02 -0.80 -12.82
CA ALA A 69 -10.55 -1.69 -11.78
C ALA A 69 -11.21 -1.37 -10.42
N ALA A 70 -11.28 -0.09 -10.04
CA ALA A 70 -11.92 0.33 -8.80
C ALA A 70 -13.42 -0.01 -8.73
N ARG A 71 -14.15 0.13 -9.84
CA ARG A 71 -15.57 -0.22 -9.92
C ARG A 71 -15.84 -1.71 -9.76
N THR A 72 -14.92 -2.57 -10.15
CA THR A 72 -15.06 -4.03 -10.09
C THR A 72 -14.22 -4.66 -8.98
N ALA A 73 -13.46 -3.85 -8.24
CA ALA A 73 -12.55 -4.31 -7.19
C ALA A 73 -13.19 -5.36 -6.26
N THR A 74 -12.42 -6.37 -5.92
CA THR A 74 -12.77 -7.39 -4.93
C THR A 74 -11.75 -7.35 -3.81
N LEU A 75 -12.20 -7.44 -2.55
CA LEU A 75 -11.28 -7.45 -1.42
C LEU A 75 -10.46 -8.75 -1.38
N GLN A 76 -9.20 -8.62 -0.98
CA GLN A 76 -8.39 -9.76 -0.57
C GLN A 76 -9.07 -10.52 0.57
N PRO A 77 -8.95 -11.85 0.59
CA PRO A 77 -9.41 -12.65 1.72
C PRO A 77 -8.82 -12.11 3.05
N GLY A 78 -9.68 -11.87 4.03
CA GLY A 78 -9.26 -11.35 5.33
C GLY A 78 -9.16 -9.84 5.44
N ALA A 79 -9.14 -9.07 4.35
CA ALA A 79 -8.95 -7.61 4.40
C ALA A 79 -9.97 -6.91 5.31
N ARG A 80 -11.26 -7.19 5.13
CA ARG A 80 -12.32 -6.61 5.97
C ARG A 80 -12.17 -7.01 7.43
N GLN A 81 -11.88 -8.28 7.69
CA GLN A 81 -11.73 -8.81 9.04
C GLN A 81 -10.56 -8.14 9.78
N VAL A 82 -9.43 -7.99 9.09
CA VAL A 82 -8.23 -7.33 9.64
C VAL A 82 -8.52 -5.88 10.00
N LEU A 83 -9.06 -5.08 9.06
CA LEU A 83 -9.38 -3.67 9.32
C LEU A 83 -10.39 -3.51 10.47
N THR A 84 -11.44 -4.36 10.50
CA THR A 84 -12.44 -4.34 11.59
C THR A 84 -11.79 -4.66 12.94
N GLU A 85 -10.92 -5.67 12.98
CA GLU A 85 -10.27 -6.08 14.22
C GLU A 85 -9.23 -5.07 14.71
N LEU A 86 -8.43 -4.47 13.81
CA LEU A 86 -7.50 -3.40 14.16
C LEU A 86 -8.24 -2.20 14.75
N ARG A 87 -9.37 -1.79 14.14
CA ARG A 87 -10.23 -0.75 14.69
C ARG A 87 -10.78 -1.11 16.08
N ARG A 88 -11.25 -2.36 16.27
CA ARG A 88 -11.71 -2.85 17.59
C ARG A 88 -10.61 -2.77 18.63
N ARG A 89 -9.36 -3.01 18.25
CA ARG A 89 -8.17 -2.88 19.11
C ARG A 89 -7.71 -1.44 19.28
N ARG A 90 -8.35 -0.48 18.62
CA ARG A 90 -7.97 0.94 18.61
C ARG A 90 -6.54 1.16 18.09
N LEU A 91 -6.15 0.39 17.10
CA LEU A 91 -4.89 0.54 16.38
C LEU A 91 -5.17 1.36 15.12
N PRO A 92 -4.59 2.56 14.99
CA PRO A 92 -4.77 3.42 13.83
C PRO A 92 -4.40 2.72 12.54
N THR A 93 -5.21 2.97 11.50
CA THR A 93 -5.01 2.39 10.17
C THR A 93 -5.01 3.46 9.09
N ALA A 94 -4.17 3.29 8.08
CA ALA A 94 -4.18 4.14 6.90
C ALA A 94 -4.04 3.33 5.61
N ILE A 95 -4.38 3.97 4.48
CA ILE A 95 -4.12 3.45 3.14
C ILE A 95 -3.16 4.38 2.42
N LEU A 96 -2.16 3.79 1.75
CA LEU A 96 -1.19 4.48 0.91
C LEU A 96 -1.15 3.81 -0.46
N THR A 97 -1.65 4.48 -1.49
CA THR A 97 -1.73 3.91 -2.84
C THR A 97 -1.05 4.79 -3.89
N ARG A 98 -0.61 4.18 -4.99
CA ARG A 98 -0.16 4.86 -6.22
C ARG A 98 -1.32 5.17 -7.18
N ASN A 99 -2.53 4.72 -6.86
CA ASN A 99 -3.73 5.01 -7.64
C ASN A 99 -4.25 6.43 -7.39
N SER A 100 -5.15 6.89 -8.26
CA SER A 100 -5.82 8.17 -8.14
C SER A 100 -6.72 8.24 -6.89
N ARG A 101 -6.94 9.46 -6.40
CA ARG A 101 -7.91 9.73 -5.33
C ARG A 101 -9.30 9.20 -5.69
N GLN A 102 -9.73 9.42 -6.93
CA GLN A 102 -11.02 8.95 -7.42
C GLN A 102 -11.16 7.43 -7.33
N SER A 103 -10.12 6.69 -7.73
CA SER A 103 -10.10 5.23 -7.65
C SER A 103 -10.10 4.73 -6.22
N LEU A 104 -9.27 5.31 -5.36
CA LEU A 104 -9.24 5.01 -3.93
C LEU A 104 -10.62 5.21 -3.30
N ASP A 105 -11.23 6.37 -3.47
CA ASP A 105 -12.56 6.69 -2.91
C ASP A 105 -13.65 5.75 -3.45
N THR A 106 -13.55 5.33 -4.71
CA THR A 106 -14.48 4.37 -5.31
C THR A 106 -14.40 3.01 -4.60
N VAL A 107 -13.18 2.51 -4.36
CA VAL A 107 -12.98 1.25 -3.61
C VAL A 107 -13.47 1.37 -2.17
N LEU A 108 -13.12 2.47 -1.47
CA LEU A 108 -13.54 2.70 -0.09
C LEU A 108 -15.06 2.70 0.04
N ARG A 109 -15.76 3.45 -0.81
CA ARG A 109 -17.23 3.51 -0.82
C ARG A 109 -17.87 2.17 -1.16
N ARG A 110 -17.39 1.51 -2.23
CA ARG A 110 -17.91 0.22 -2.69
C ARG A 110 -17.86 -0.84 -1.59
N HIS A 111 -16.76 -0.90 -0.87
CA HIS A 111 -16.53 -1.91 0.16
C HIS A 111 -16.84 -1.42 1.57
N ARG A 112 -17.29 -0.17 1.74
CA ARG A 112 -17.52 0.44 3.06
C ARG A 112 -16.30 0.23 3.97
N ILE A 113 -15.12 0.53 3.42
CA ILE A 113 -13.87 0.50 4.17
C ILE A 113 -13.75 1.80 4.94
N GLU A 114 -13.45 1.70 6.23
CA GLU A 114 -13.18 2.83 7.09
C GLU A 114 -11.75 2.70 7.63
N VAL A 115 -10.94 3.71 7.37
CA VAL A 115 -9.57 3.88 7.89
C VAL A 115 -9.44 5.29 8.45
N ASP A 116 -8.44 5.52 9.30
CA ASP A 116 -8.25 6.82 9.92
C ASP A 116 -7.69 7.85 8.94
N LYS A 117 -6.82 7.43 8.03
CA LYS A 117 -6.18 8.26 7.00
C LYS A 117 -6.02 7.53 5.68
N SER A 118 -5.88 8.29 4.60
CA SER A 118 -5.51 7.72 3.30
C SER A 118 -4.81 8.74 2.42
N LEU A 119 -3.79 8.31 1.67
CA LEU A 119 -3.09 9.11 0.66
C LEU A 119 -3.11 8.39 -0.69
N SER A 120 -3.39 9.15 -1.72
CA SER A 120 -3.29 8.78 -3.12
C SER A 120 -2.06 9.45 -3.77
N ARG A 121 -1.82 9.21 -5.07
CA ARG A 121 -0.69 9.82 -5.78
C ARG A 121 -0.76 11.35 -5.92
N GLU A 122 -1.95 11.95 -5.78
CA GLU A 122 -2.14 13.39 -5.92
C GLU A 122 -1.77 14.17 -4.66
N GLU A 123 -1.64 13.51 -3.52
CA GLU A 123 -1.54 14.19 -2.22
C GLU A 123 -0.13 14.13 -1.62
N ALA A 124 0.70 13.23 -2.12
CA ALA A 124 2.08 13.09 -1.66
C ALA A 124 2.95 12.45 -2.76
N PRO A 125 4.29 12.58 -2.68
CA PRO A 125 5.19 11.83 -3.54
C PRO A 125 4.88 10.34 -3.50
N VAL A 126 4.87 9.68 -4.67
CA VAL A 126 4.49 8.26 -4.73
C VAL A 126 5.57 7.34 -4.17
N LYS A 127 5.16 6.18 -3.68
CA LYS A 127 6.09 5.08 -3.37
C LYS A 127 6.96 4.79 -4.61
N PRO A 128 8.28 4.64 -4.51
CA PRO A 128 9.04 4.26 -3.31
C PRO A 128 9.53 5.41 -2.42
N SER A 129 9.09 6.67 -2.62
CA SER A 129 9.44 7.74 -1.67
C SER A 129 9.05 7.36 -0.23
N PRO A 130 9.89 7.65 0.78
CA PRO A 130 9.53 7.47 2.18
C PRO A 130 8.55 8.52 2.70
N GLU A 131 8.44 9.65 2.02
CA GLU A 131 7.71 10.83 2.47
C GLU A 131 6.23 10.54 2.79
N PRO A 132 5.43 9.83 1.94
CA PRO A 132 4.04 9.57 2.25
C PRO A 132 3.84 8.68 3.48
N VAL A 133 4.80 7.79 3.78
CA VAL A 133 4.76 7.01 5.03
C VAL A 133 5.02 7.92 6.23
N LEU A 134 5.97 8.87 6.14
CA LEU A 134 6.26 9.84 7.20
C LEU A 134 5.05 10.75 7.46
N ILE A 135 4.40 11.26 6.40
CA ILE A 135 3.17 12.06 6.51
C ILE A 135 2.08 11.27 7.26
N LEU A 136 1.83 10.02 6.87
CA LEU A 136 0.83 9.18 7.54
C LEU A 136 1.20 8.89 9.00
N CYS A 137 2.46 8.65 9.31
CA CYS A 137 2.92 8.47 10.69
C CYS A 137 2.64 9.71 11.55
N GLU A 138 2.93 10.91 11.03
CA GLU A 138 2.63 12.17 11.69
C GLU A 138 1.14 12.35 11.92
N GLU A 139 0.31 12.15 10.88
CA GLU A 139 -1.15 12.27 10.95
C GLU A 139 -1.83 11.26 11.87
N LEU A 140 -1.23 10.06 12.02
CA LEU A 140 -1.71 9.03 12.94
C LEU A 140 -1.17 9.21 14.36
N GLY A 141 -0.19 10.09 14.55
CA GLY A 141 0.48 10.33 15.84
C GLY A 141 1.30 9.13 16.32
N VAL A 142 1.85 8.33 15.39
CA VAL A 142 2.63 7.13 15.68
C VAL A 142 4.00 7.21 14.98
N PRO A 143 5.10 6.97 15.70
CA PRO A 143 6.42 7.05 15.10
C PRO A 143 6.65 5.91 14.07
N PRO A 144 7.45 6.16 13.01
CA PRO A 144 7.66 5.20 11.93
C PRO A 144 8.13 3.82 12.40
N GLU A 145 9.03 3.75 13.39
CA GLU A 145 9.56 2.47 13.89
C GLU A 145 8.52 1.56 14.54
N LYS A 146 7.35 2.11 14.91
CA LYS A 146 6.19 1.38 15.44
C LYS A 146 5.03 1.27 14.45
N THR A 147 5.24 1.74 13.23
CA THR A 147 4.26 1.68 12.13
C THR A 147 4.63 0.54 11.17
N TYR A 148 3.67 -0.31 10.89
CA TYR A 148 3.82 -1.44 9.97
C TYR A 148 3.19 -1.09 8.63
N VAL A 149 3.98 -1.14 7.55
CA VAL A 149 3.53 -0.86 6.19
C VAL A 149 3.43 -2.18 5.43
N THR A 150 2.21 -2.54 5.06
CA THR A 150 1.93 -3.79 4.35
C THR A 150 1.63 -3.50 2.89
N GLY A 151 2.34 -4.17 2.01
CA GLY A 151 2.17 -4.11 0.56
C GLY A 151 2.57 -5.40 -0.12
N ASP A 152 2.34 -5.50 -1.42
CA ASP A 152 2.69 -6.67 -2.21
C ASP A 152 3.83 -6.42 -3.21
N TYR A 153 4.34 -5.19 -3.28
CA TYR A 153 5.36 -4.80 -4.25
C TYR A 153 6.60 -4.17 -3.60
N ILE A 154 7.70 -4.13 -4.38
CA ILE A 154 8.98 -3.59 -3.91
C ILE A 154 8.90 -2.14 -3.44
N PHE A 155 8.02 -1.33 -4.04
CA PHE A 155 7.87 0.08 -3.68
C PHE A 155 7.31 0.28 -2.27
N ASP A 156 6.47 -0.64 -1.78
CA ASP A 156 5.96 -0.63 -0.40
C ASP A 156 7.09 -0.86 0.58
N ILE A 157 7.93 -1.86 0.29
CA ILE A 157 9.10 -2.21 1.10
C ILE A 157 10.09 -1.03 1.15
N GLN A 158 10.41 -0.44 0.00
CA GLN A 158 11.37 0.65 -0.09
C GLN A 158 10.87 1.91 0.63
N SER A 159 9.59 2.28 0.43
CA SER A 159 8.96 3.41 1.09
C SER A 159 8.94 3.24 2.61
N ALA A 160 8.50 2.06 3.11
CA ALA A 160 8.50 1.73 4.52
C ALA A 160 9.89 1.82 5.14
N ARG A 161 10.88 1.17 4.55
CA ARG A 161 12.25 1.14 5.07
C ARG A 161 12.94 2.49 5.00
N GLY A 162 12.69 3.24 3.94
CA GLY A 162 13.18 4.62 3.81
C GLY A 162 12.66 5.55 4.91
N ALA A 163 11.42 5.35 5.34
CA ALA A 163 10.81 6.06 6.46
C ALA A 163 11.22 5.54 7.85
N GLY A 164 11.92 4.41 7.94
CA GLY A 164 12.23 3.75 9.21
C GLY A 164 11.08 2.90 9.77
N ALA A 165 9.99 2.73 9.03
CA ALA A 165 8.86 1.87 9.36
C ALA A 165 9.19 0.38 9.16
N VAL A 166 8.34 -0.51 9.66
CA VAL A 166 8.46 -1.95 9.49
C VAL A 166 7.77 -2.35 8.18
N SER A 167 8.55 -2.88 7.23
CA SER A 167 8.01 -3.35 5.96
C SER A 167 7.46 -4.77 6.09
N VAL A 168 6.22 -4.99 5.63
CA VAL A 168 5.53 -6.28 5.60
C VAL A 168 5.16 -6.62 4.17
N LEU A 169 5.72 -7.69 3.63
CA LEU A 169 5.39 -8.17 2.28
C LEU A 169 4.26 -9.19 2.34
N LEU A 170 3.14 -8.88 1.72
CA LEU A 170 2.09 -9.86 1.42
C LEU A 170 2.55 -10.70 0.22
N MET A 171 2.92 -11.94 0.51
CA MET A 171 3.48 -12.86 -0.48
C MET A 171 2.44 -13.28 -1.53
N ASN A 172 2.86 -13.27 -2.79
CA ASN A 172 2.13 -13.83 -3.91
C ASN A 172 3.10 -14.53 -4.88
N PRO A 173 2.63 -15.31 -5.87
CA PRO A 173 3.52 -16.05 -6.78
C PRO A 173 4.48 -15.19 -7.60
N LYS A 174 4.19 -13.87 -7.76
CA LYS A 174 4.96 -12.96 -8.62
C LYS A 174 5.98 -12.12 -7.86
N ASN A 175 6.00 -12.12 -6.51
CA ASN A 175 6.82 -11.20 -5.71
C ASN A 175 7.86 -11.87 -4.81
N SER A 176 8.09 -13.17 -4.95
CA SER A 176 9.05 -13.92 -4.13
C SER A 176 10.48 -13.34 -4.18
N MET A 177 10.86 -12.69 -5.30
CA MET A 177 12.16 -12.02 -5.45
C MET A 177 12.36 -10.85 -4.48
N PHE A 178 11.30 -10.30 -3.91
CA PHE A 178 11.36 -9.19 -2.95
C PHE A 178 11.43 -9.66 -1.49
N SER A 179 11.23 -10.95 -1.24
CA SER A 179 11.06 -11.52 0.10
C SER A 179 12.21 -11.19 1.07
N GLU A 180 13.44 -11.20 0.59
CA GLU A 180 14.63 -10.91 1.41
C GLU A 180 14.84 -9.40 1.68
N GLN A 181 14.05 -8.55 1.04
CA GLN A 181 14.12 -7.11 1.22
C GLN A 181 13.12 -6.61 2.27
N ALA A 182 12.08 -7.37 2.57
CA ALA A 182 11.09 -7.04 3.59
C ALA A 182 11.57 -7.44 5.00
N ASP A 183 11.15 -6.68 6.01
CA ASP A 183 11.42 -7.03 7.41
C ASP A 183 10.57 -8.21 7.85
N LEU A 184 9.33 -8.29 7.40
CA LEU A 184 8.37 -9.38 7.68
C LEU A 184 7.71 -9.85 6.37
N LYS A 185 7.26 -11.11 6.40
CA LYS A 185 6.54 -11.75 5.29
C LYS A 185 5.28 -12.40 5.84
N ILE A 186 4.16 -12.24 5.13
CA ILE A 186 2.89 -12.89 5.44
C ILE A 186 2.34 -13.54 4.16
N SER A 187 1.64 -14.65 4.31
CA SER A 187 0.97 -15.36 3.21
C SER A 187 -0.50 -14.95 3.05
N ASN A 188 -1.07 -14.36 4.08
CA ASN A 188 -2.42 -13.81 4.08
C ASN A 188 -2.54 -12.67 5.10
N LEU A 189 -3.51 -11.78 4.90
CA LEU A 189 -3.67 -10.59 5.74
C LEU A 189 -4.00 -10.90 7.20
N MET A 190 -4.63 -12.03 7.49
CA MET A 190 -5.02 -12.38 8.88
C MET A 190 -3.82 -12.54 9.81
N GLU A 191 -2.65 -12.88 9.28
CA GLU A 191 -1.40 -13.00 10.05
C GLU A 191 -0.98 -11.66 10.70
N ILE A 192 -1.44 -10.52 10.17
CA ILE A 192 -1.21 -9.20 10.78
C ILE A 192 -1.76 -9.13 12.21
N LEU A 193 -2.86 -9.83 12.49
CA LEU A 193 -3.49 -9.83 13.80
C LEU A 193 -2.66 -10.58 14.87
N ASP A 194 -1.67 -11.35 14.45
CA ASP A 194 -0.76 -12.09 15.31
C ASP A 194 0.51 -11.32 15.66
N PHE A 195 0.78 -10.21 14.97
CA PHE A 195 1.93 -9.38 15.30
C PHE A 195 1.82 -8.80 16.71
N PRO A 196 2.96 -8.64 17.42
CA PRO A 196 3.00 -7.90 18.67
C PRO A 196 2.41 -6.50 18.45
N ASN A 197 1.47 -6.08 19.27
CA ASN A 197 0.85 -4.77 19.16
C ASN A 197 0.46 -4.21 20.54
N ARG A 198 0.29 -2.89 20.61
CA ARG A 198 0.02 -2.15 21.86
C ARG A 198 -1.22 -2.66 22.63
N SER A 199 -2.20 -3.25 21.93
CA SER A 199 -3.40 -3.76 22.60
C SER A 199 -3.14 -5.02 23.44
N ARG A 200 -2.14 -5.84 23.07
CA ARG A 200 -1.77 -7.06 23.78
C ARG A 200 -0.91 -6.77 25.02
N GLU A 201 -0.17 -5.66 25.06
CA GLU A 201 0.68 -5.29 26.20
C GLU A 201 -0.13 -4.86 27.45
N LYS A 202 -1.41 -4.45 27.27
CA LYS A 202 -2.28 -4.04 28.40
C LYS A 202 -3.03 -5.19 29.09
N THR A 203 -2.89 -6.42 28.60
CA THR A 203 -3.62 -7.60 29.08
C THR A 203 -2.71 -8.62 29.78
N ALA A 204 -1.44 -8.34 29.92
CA ALA A 204 -0.46 -9.13 30.67
C ALA A 204 -0.02 -8.38 31.94
#